data_41e027c20159a69a14f69b4cee73257e
#
_entry.id   41e027c20159a69a14f69b4cee73257e
#
_cell.length_a   1.000
_cell.length_b   1.000
_cell.length_c   1.000
_cell.angle_alpha   90.00
_cell.angle_beta   90.00
_cell.angle_gamma   90.00
#
_symmetry.space_group_name_H-M   'P 1'
#
loop_
_entity.id
_entity.type
_entity.pdbx_description
1 polymer ?
#
loop_
_entity_poly.entity_id
_entity_poly.type
_entity_poly.pdbx_seq_one_letter_code
_entity_poly.pdbx_strand_id
1 'polypeptide(L)'
;MNAVQLEEILKSNGYKMTIQRRAIIEVLCENIGKFLSAEDILNLSKNKCPQTNFSTVYRNLEILEELQLVHKTNMDANSTCFYEIIDLDNHHHHIICTQCGKTKAIDFCPLEMFKSNIEDEDFELLDHKVELYGICSECKKKPKK
;
A
#
# COMPACT_ATOMS: atom_id res chain seq x y z
N MET A 1 -10.18 -4.25 4.82
CA MET A 1 -10.72 -4.57 3.45
C MET A 1 -10.37 -5.99 3.08
N ASN A 2 -11.31 -6.77 2.51
CA ASN A 2 -11.04 -8.13 2.03
C ASN A 2 -11.16 -8.23 0.50
N ALA A 3 -10.72 -9.35 -0.07
CA ALA A 3 -10.69 -9.55 -1.52
C ALA A 3 -12.09 -9.45 -2.17
N VAL A 4 -13.14 -9.89 -1.50
CA VAL A 4 -14.52 -9.85 -2.02
C VAL A 4 -15.00 -8.40 -2.15
N GLN A 5 -14.78 -7.59 -1.12
CA GLN A 5 -15.12 -6.16 -1.13
C GLN A 5 -14.37 -5.42 -2.26
N LEU A 6 -13.09 -5.73 -2.44
CA LEU A 6 -12.26 -5.12 -3.48
C LEU A 6 -12.74 -5.54 -4.89
N GLU A 7 -13.12 -6.81 -5.07
CA GLU A 7 -13.75 -7.28 -6.31
C GLU A 7 -15.04 -6.54 -6.64
N GLU A 8 -15.89 -6.30 -5.65
CA GLU A 8 -17.14 -5.56 -5.82
C GLU A 8 -16.90 -4.11 -6.24
N ILE A 9 -15.92 -3.44 -5.61
CA ILE A 9 -15.52 -2.08 -5.99
C ILE A 9 -15.03 -2.03 -7.44
N LEU A 10 -14.18 -2.97 -7.85
CA LEU A 10 -13.69 -3.03 -9.22
C LEU A 10 -14.80 -3.31 -10.23
N LYS A 11 -15.72 -4.22 -9.94
CA LYS A 11 -16.88 -4.52 -10.80
C LYS A 11 -17.80 -3.30 -10.93
N SER A 12 -18.07 -2.59 -9.85
CA SER A 12 -18.91 -1.39 -9.88
C SER A 12 -18.28 -0.24 -10.67
N ASN A 13 -16.95 -0.23 -10.81
CA ASN A 13 -16.21 0.71 -11.66
C ASN A 13 -15.98 0.19 -13.09
N GLY A 14 -16.65 -0.89 -13.50
CA GLY A 14 -16.64 -1.41 -14.86
C GLY A 14 -15.48 -2.35 -15.19
N TYR A 15 -14.68 -2.74 -14.22
CA TYR A 15 -13.56 -3.65 -14.46
C TYR A 15 -13.99 -5.12 -14.41
N LYS A 16 -13.62 -5.87 -15.44
CA LYS A 16 -13.85 -7.32 -15.48
C LYS A 16 -12.88 -8.04 -14.51
N MET A 17 -13.40 -9.04 -13.81
CA MET A 17 -12.57 -9.90 -12.97
C MET A 17 -11.98 -11.04 -13.80
N THR A 18 -10.65 -10.98 -13.97
CA THR A 18 -9.87 -12.07 -14.56
C THR A 18 -9.22 -12.92 -13.47
N ILE A 19 -8.77 -14.12 -13.79
CA ILE A 19 -8.07 -15.01 -12.85
C ILE A 19 -6.80 -14.32 -12.32
N GLN A 20 -6.05 -13.66 -13.19
CA GLN A 20 -4.83 -12.94 -12.79
C GLN A 20 -5.14 -11.76 -11.87
N ARG A 21 -6.18 -10.96 -12.19
CA ARG A 21 -6.60 -9.84 -11.33
C ARG A 21 -6.99 -10.34 -9.96
N ARG A 22 -7.75 -11.43 -9.87
CA ARG A 22 -8.13 -12.03 -8.60
C ARG A 22 -6.91 -12.47 -7.79
N ALA A 23 -5.94 -13.14 -8.42
CA ALA A 23 -4.70 -13.54 -7.76
C ALA A 23 -3.93 -12.34 -7.18
N ILE A 24 -3.82 -11.23 -7.92
CA ILE A 24 -3.16 -10.00 -7.47
C ILE A 24 -3.91 -9.37 -6.28
N ILE A 25 -5.24 -9.28 -6.35
CA ILE A 25 -6.08 -8.74 -5.27
C ILE A 25 -5.95 -9.57 -4.00
N GLU A 26 -6.01 -10.89 -4.11
CA GLU A 26 -5.86 -11.79 -2.97
C GLU A 26 -4.49 -11.63 -2.31
N VAL A 27 -3.41 -11.54 -3.09
CA VAL A 27 -2.05 -11.30 -2.57
C VAL A 27 -1.98 -10.00 -1.79
N LEU A 28 -2.54 -8.92 -2.32
CA LEU A 28 -2.55 -7.62 -1.63
C LEU A 28 -3.37 -7.70 -0.33
N CYS A 29 -4.53 -8.33 -0.35
CA CYS A 29 -5.40 -8.47 0.83
C CYS A 29 -4.81 -9.40 1.90
N GLU A 30 -4.08 -10.44 1.51
CA GLU A 30 -3.36 -11.33 2.44
C GLU A 30 -2.15 -10.65 3.10
N ASN A 31 -1.68 -9.55 2.56
CA ASN A 31 -0.52 -8.79 3.03
C ASN A 31 -0.87 -7.36 3.50
N ILE A 32 -2.07 -7.15 4.02
CA ILE A 32 -2.45 -5.87 4.65
C ILE A 32 -1.44 -5.47 5.71
N GLY A 33 -1.05 -4.20 5.74
CA GLY A 33 -0.03 -3.68 6.66
C GLY A 33 1.41 -3.90 6.19
N LYS A 34 1.60 -4.45 4.98
CA LYS A 34 2.93 -4.65 4.38
C LYS A 34 3.03 -3.98 3.01
N PHE A 35 4.12 -3.29 2.79
CA PHE A 35 4.48 -2.79 1.48
C PHE A 35 5.16 -3.90 0.65
N LEU A 36 4.62 -4.16 -0.53
CA LEU A 36 5.13 -5.13 -1.49
C LEU A 36 5.64 -4.41 -2.73
N SER A 37 6.79 -4.83 -3.27
CA SER A 37 7.22 -4.42 -4.59
C SER A 37 6.36 -5.09 -5.69
N ALA A 38 6.40 -4.57 -6.91
CA ALA A 38 5.73 -5.23 -8.03
C ALA A 38 6.28 -6.65 -8.28
N GLU A 39 7.56 -6.88 -7.99
CA GLU A 39 8.20 -8.19 -8.07
C GLU A 39 7.67 -9.16 -7.01
N ASP A 40 7.51 -8.70 -5.75
CA ASP A 40 6.91 -9.51 -4.68
C ASP A 40 5.48 -9.90 -5.04
N ILE A 41 4.69 -8.93 -5.53
CA ILE A 41 3.30 -9.16 -5.95
C ILE A 41 3.26 -10.18 -7.10
N LEU A 42 4.15 -10.06 -8.08
CA LEU A 42 4.24 -11.00 -9.19
C LEU A 42 4.56 -12.42 -8.70
N ASN A 43 5.60 -12.57 -7.87
CA ASN A 43 6.05 -13.86 -7.38
C ASN A 43 4.96 -14.56 -6.54
N LEU A 44 4.32 -13.82 -5.64
CA LEU A 44 3.22 -14.35 -4.84
C LEU A 44 1.98 -14.67 -5.70
N SER A 45 1.65 -13.84 -6.67
CA SER A 45 0.52 -14.06 -7.59
C SER A 45 0.71 -15.28 -8.48
N LYS A 46 1.94 -15.59 -8.88
CA LYS A 46 2.26 -16.79 -9.67
C LYS A 46 1.97 -18.10 -8.94
N ASN A 47 2.01 -18.10 -7.62
CA ASN A 47 1.62 -19.27 -6.82
C ASN A 47 0.11 -19.58 -6.96
N LYS A 48 -0.70 -18.56 -7.22
CA LYS A 48 -2.16 -18.67 -7.42
C LYS A 48 -2.53 -18.79 -8.90
N CYS A 49 -1.82 -18.06 -9.75
CA CYS A 49 -2.02 -18.01 -11.19
C CYS A 49 -0.65 -17.93 -11.91
N PRO A 50 -0.08 -19.06 -12.35
CA PRO A 50 1.25 -19.11 -12.96
C PRO A 50 1.42 -18.25 -14.21
N GLN A 51 0.33 -17.91 -14.90
CA GLN A 51 0.30 -17.10 -16.12
C GLN A 51 0.42 -15.59 -15.86
N THR A 52 0.44 -15.17 -14.60
CA THR A 52 0.61 -13.75 -14.23
C THR A 52 1.99 -13.25 -14.68
N ASN A 53 2.04 -12.06 -15.24
CA ASN A 53 3.27 -11.40 -15.69
C ASN A 53 3.35 -9.95 -15.19
N PHE A 54 4.51 -9.30 -15.33
CA PHE A 54 4.72 -7.93 -14.88
C PHE A 54 3.74 -6.93 -15.50
N SER A 55 3.47 -7.03 -16.79
CA SER A 55 2.54 -6.10 -17.45
C SER A 55 1.15 -6.16 -16.84
N THR A 56 0.69 -7.36 -16.47
CA THR A 56 -0.59 -7.55 -15.79
C THR A 56 -0.56 -6.99 -14.37
N VAL A 57 0.53 -7.20 -13.63
CA VAL A 57 0.70 -6.63 -12.27
C VAL A 57 0.64 -5.11 -12.33
N TYR A 58 1.47 -4.46 -13.16
CA TYR A 58 1.49 -3.00 -13.26
C TYR A 58 0.15 -2.40 -13.68
N ARG A 59 -0.51 -2.99 -14.68
CA ARG A 59 -1.84 -2.53 -15.12
C ARG A 59 -2.87 -2.60 -14.00
N ASN A 60 -2.83 -3.64 -13.17
CA ASN A 60 -3.75 -3.75 -12.04
C ASN A 60 -3.39 -2.77 -10.92
N LEU A 61 -2.10 -2.54 -10.65
CA LEU A 61 -1.66 -1.55 -9.67
C LEU A 61 -2.05 -0.13 -10.09
N GLU A 62 -1.93 0.22 -11.37
CA GLU A 62 -2.40 1.51 -11.91
C GLU A 62 -3.90 1.71 -11.68
N ILE A 63 -4.72 0.71 -11.96
CA ILE A 63 -6.18 0.75 -11.73
C ILE A 63 -6.47 0.95 -10.23
N LEU A 64 -5.79 0.21 -9.36
CA LEU A 64 -5.98 0.32 -7.92
C LEU A 64 -5.51 1.68 -7.38
N GLU A 65 -4.45 2.25 -7.96
CA GLU A 65 -3.96 3.59 -7.63
C GLU A 65 -4.95 4.67 -8.07
N GLU A 66 -5.49 4.60 -9.30
CA GLU A 66 -6.52 5.51 -9.81
C GLU A 66 -7.80 5.49 -8.96
N LEU A 67 -8.18 4.32 -8.47
CA LEU A 67 -9.33 4.14 -7.57
C LEU A 67 -9.01 4.45 -6.10
N GLN A 68 -7.80 4.88 -5.80
CA GLN A 68 -7.33 5.17 -4.43
C GLN A 68 -7.49 3.98 -3.47
N LEU A 69 -7.23 2.77 -3.97
CA LEU A 69 -7.34 1.52 -3.21
C LEU A 69 -5.99 0.99 -2.75
N VAL A 70 -4.89 1.58 -3.20
CA VAL A 70 -3.52 1.25 -2.77
C VAL A 70 -2.73 2.50 -2.41
N HIS A 71 -1.91 2.39 -1.38
CA HIS A 71 -0.83 3.33 -1.11
C HIS A 71 0.38 2.94 -1.96
N LYS A 72 0.99 3.94 -2.61
CA LYS A 72 2.24 3.78 -3.34
C LYS A 72 3.30 4.66 -2.70
N THR A 73 4.47 4.10 -2.44
CA THR A 73 5.60 4.83 -1.89
C THR A 73 6.93 4.38 -2.51
N ASN A 74 7.92 5.26 -2.49
CA ASN A 74 9.30 4.95 -2.87
C ASN A 74 10.13 4.89 -1.59
N MET A 75 10.71 3.74 -1.29
CA MET A 75 11.42 3.50 -0.04
C MET A 75 12.94 3.56 -0.17
N ASP A 76 13.46 3.59 -1.38
CA ASP A 76 14.89 3.51 -1.64
C ASP A 76 15.39 4.52 -2.68
N ALA A 77 16.70 4.68 -2.73
CA ALA A 77 17.39 5.52 -3.71
C ALA A 77 17.26 4.98 -5.15
N ASN A 78 16.82 3.76 -5.35
CA ASN A 78 16.67 3.10 -6.64
C ASN A 78 15.31 3.37 -7.29
N SER A 79 14.47 4.21 -6.68
CA SER A 79 13.14 4.55 -7.18
C SER A 79 12.18 3.36 -7.31
N THR A 80 12.42 2.27 -6.57
CA THR A 80 11.52 1.14 -6.52
C THR A 80 10.22 1.53 -5.83
N CYS A 81 9.10 1.31 -6.51
CA CYS A 81 7.78 1.57 -5.94
C CYS A 81 7.30 0.37 -5.12
N PHE A 82 6.74 0.67 -3.97
CA PHE A 82 6.11 -0.30 -3.09
C PHE A 82 4.63 0.03 -2.92
N TYR A 83 3.82 -0.99 -2.77
CA TYR A 83 2.37 -0.90 -2.77
C TYR A 83 1.79 -1.61 -1.56
N GLU A 84 0.78 -1.01 -0.97
CA GLU A 84 -0.01 -1.58 0.11
C GLU A 84 -1.48 -1.32 -0.15
N ILE A 85 -2.33 -2.33 0.07
CA ILE A 85 -3.78 -2.14 -0.02
C ILE A 85 -4.27 -1.24 1.12
N ILE A 86 -5.14 -0.29 0.80
CA ILE A 86 -5.75 0.58 1.80
C ILE A 86 -6.81 -0.23 2.55
N ASP A 87 -6.66 -0.34 3.85
CA ASP A 87 -7.68 -0.94 4.71
C ASP A 87 -8.66 0.14 5.17
N LEU A 88 -9.83 0.19 4.55
CA LEU A 88 -10.87 1.17 4.88
C LEU A 88 -11.44 0.97 6.29
N ASP A 89 -11.28 -0.22 6.86
CA ASP A 89 -11.80 -0.57 8.19
C ASP A 89 -10.79 -0.27 9.31
N ASN A 90 -9.50 -0.12 8.97
CA ASN A 90 -8.40 0.06 9.92
C ASN A 90 -7.40 1.11 9.40
N HIS A 91 -7.64 2.36 9.77
CA HIS A 91 -6.73 3.44 9.41
C HIS A 91 -5.43 3.35 10.23
N HIS A 92 -4.32 3.17 9.54
CA HIS A 92 -2.98 3.13 10.16
C HIS A 92 -1.95 3.92 9.34
N HIS A 93 -0.86 4.24 9.95
CA HIS A 93 0.29 4.89 9.33
C HIS A 93 1.52 4.00 9.39
N HIS A 94 2.62 4.40 8.78
CA HIS A 94 3.83 3.58 8.74
C HIS A 94 5.06 4.36 9.20
N ILE A 95 5.96 3.65 9.89
CA ILE A 95 7.36 4.05 10.01
C ILE A 95 8.20 3.15 9.10
N ILE A 96 9.08 3.78 8.32
CA ILE A 96 9.89 3.14 7.28
C ILE A 96 11.35 3.28 7.64
N CYS A 97 12.08 2.17 7.63
CA CYS A 97 13.53 2.21 7.82
C CYS A 97 14.21 2.70 6.54
N THR A 98 14.93 3.81 6.62
CA THR A 98 15.64 4.40 5.48
C THR A 98 16.82 3.58 4.97
N GLN A 99 17.30 2.60 5.74
CA GLN A 99 18.44 1.76 5.36
C GLN A 99 18.06 0.45 4.70
N CYS A 100 16.98 -0.22 5.16
CA CYS A 100 16.60 -1.53 4.65
C CYS A 100 15.15 -1.61 4.13
N GLY A 101 14.39 -0.53 4.20
CA GLY A 101 13.00 -0.50 3.76
C GLY A 101 12.00 -1.22 4.68
N LYS A 102 12.44 -1.80 5.79
CA LYS A 102 11.55 -2.45 6.76
C LYS A 102 10.49 -1.47 7.24
N THR A 103 9.24 -1.87 7.18
CA THR A 103 8.10 -1.08 7.62
C THR A 103 7.47 -1.64 8.89
N LYS A 104 6.86 -0.74 9.66
CA LYS A 104 6.02 -1.10 10.81
C LYS A 104 4.78 -0.21 10.80
N ALA A 105 3.60 -0.83 10.91
CA ALA A 105 2.35 -0.10 11.08
C ALA A 105 2.30 0.60 12.45
N ILE A 106 1.68 1.77 12.45
CA ILE A 106 1.43 2.59 13.64
C ILE A 106 -0.07 2.86 13.69
N ASP A 107 -0.74 2.37 14.72
CA ASP A 107 -2.19 2.49 14.91
C ASP A 107 -2.62 3.86 15.48
N PHE A 108 -1.72 4.82 15.49
CA PHE A 108 -1.98 6.18 15.93
C PHE A 108 -2.12 7.11 14.72
N CYS A 109 -3.24 7.84 14.66
CA CYS A 109 -3.47 8.88 13.67
C CYS A 109 -3.43 10.26 14.34
N PRO A 110 -2.52 11.17 13.93
CA PRO A 110 -2.44 12.52 14.48
C PRO A 110 -3.52 13.47 13.92
N LEU A 111 -4.42 12.98 13.07
CA LEU A 111 -5.41 13.80 12.35
C LEU A 111 -6.26 14.66 13.28
N GLU A 112 -6.77 14.07 14.36
CA GLU A 112 -7.61 14.79 15.33
C GLU A 112 -6.88 15.96 16.00
N MET A 113 -5.54 15.85 16.16
CA MET A 113 -4.72 16.94 16.69
C MET A 113 -4.58 18.11 15.71
N PHE A 114 -4.68 17.84 14.40
CA PHE A 114 -4.55 18.85 13.35
C PHE A 114 -5.89 19.47 12.96
N LYS A 115 -6.99 18.74 13.04
CA LYS A 115 -8.32 19.20 12.62
C LYS A 115 -8.68 20.56 13.21
N SER A 116 -8.52 20.72 14.52
CA SER A 116 -8.85 21.97 15.21
C SER A 116 -7.99 23.18 14.80
N ASN A 117 -6.86 22.94 14.12
CA ASN A 117 -5.96 23.99 13.65
C ASN A 117 -6.00 24.24 12.15
N ILE A 118 -6.67 23.36 11.38
CA ILE A 118 -6.69 23.40 9.92
C ILE A 118 -8.09 23.69 9.38
N GLU A 119 -9.14 23.13 10.00
CA GLU A 119 -10.50 23.33 9.55
C GLU A 119 -10.99 24.72 9.93
N ASP A 120 -11.20 25.54 8.92
CA ASP A 120 -11.85 26.85 9.00
C ASP A 120 -12.85 27.01 7.83
N GLU A 121 -13.45 28.18 7.67
CA GLU A 121 -14.43 28.42 6.62
C GLU A 121 -13.84 28.33 5.19
N ASP A 122 -12.49 28.42 5.06
CA ASP A 122 -11.78 28.42 3.78
C ASP A 122 -11.26 27.05 3.39
N PHE A 123 -11.11 26.10 4.34
CA PHE A 123 -10.56 24.78 4.10
C PHE A 123 -11.40 23.65 4.65
N GLU A 124 -11.68 22.66 3.80
CA GLU A 124 -12.23 21.36 4.17
C GLU A 124 -11.15 20.29 4.05
N LEU A 125 -10.84 19.58 5.14
CA LEU A 125 -9.86 18.50 5.14
C LEU A 125 -10.48 17.23 4.55
N LEU A 126 -10.04 16.84 3.35
CA LEU A 126 -10.56 15.67 2.63
C LEU A 126 -9.79 14.40 2.90
N ASP A 127 -8.45 14.48 3.04
CA ASP A 127 -7.58 13.32 3.20
C ASP A 127 -6.24 13.72 3.83
N HIS A 128 -5.48 12.73 4.30
CA HIS A 128 -4.14 12.93 4.83
C HIS A 128 -3.26 11.71 4.61
N LYS A 129 -1.96 11.93 4.51
CA LYS A 129 -0.94 10.88 4.45
C LYS A 129 0.13 11.19 5.49
N VAL A 130 0.44 10.20 6.35
CA VAL A 130 1.53 10.29 7.33
C VAL A 130 2.49 9.13 7.15
N GLU A 131 3.73 9.44 6.83
CA GLU A 131 4.85 8.51 6.77
C GLU A 131 5.95 9.01 7.70
N LEU A 132 6.45 8.12 8.57
CA LEU A 132 7.58 8.40 9.43
C LEU A 132 8.81 7.65 8.90
N TYR A 133 9.96 8.27 8.96
CA TYR A 133 11.22 7.71 8.51
C TYR A 133 12.19 7.57 9.68
N GLY A 134 12.85 6.43 9.79
CA GLY A 134 13.76 6.14 10.88
C GLY A 134 14.75 5.03 10.54
N ILE A 135 15.42 4.49 11.55
CA ILE A 135 16.36 3.37 11.42
C ILE A 135 15.89 2.24 12.34
N CYS A 136 15.63 1.05 11.78
CA CYS A 136 15.19 -0.10 12.56
C CYS A 136 16.31 -0.63 13.49
N SER A 137 15.92 -1.41 14.50
CA SER A 137 16.87 -1.96 15.49
C SER A 137 17.97 -2.82 14.88
N GLU A 138 17.68 -3.55 13.79
CA GLU A 138 18.66 -4.36 13.08
C GLU A 138 19.71 -3.50 12.36
N CYS A 139 19.28 -2.41 11.74
CA CYS A 139 20.18 -1.49 11.06
C CYS A 139 20.99 -0.61 12.04
N LYS A 140 20.43 -0.29 13.22
CA LYS A 140 21.17 0.41 14.29
C LYS A 140 22.35 -0.40 14.82
N LYS A 141 22.24 -1.73 14.83
CA LYS A 141 23.28 -2.66 15.30
C LYS A 141 24.38 -2.93 14.27
N LYS A 142 24.13 -2.59 12.98
CA LYS A 142 25.16 -2.73 11.96
C LYS A 142 26.19 -1.62 12.13
N PRO A 143 27.50 -1.94 12.15
CA PRO A 143 28.52 -0.89 12.19
C PRO A 143 28.38 0.02 10.97
N LYS A 144 28.42 1.32 11.22
CA LYS A 144 28.50 2.31 10.13
C LYS A 144 29.76 2.00 9.32
N LYS A 145 29.61 1.65 8.08
CA LYS A 145 30.72 1.59 7.12
C LYS A 145 31.18 2.98 6.79
#